data_bae44ae4dfd942fde4fe8b6ef4f92191
#
_entry.id   bae44ae4dfd942fde4fe8b6ef4f92191
#
_cell.length_a   1.000
_cell.length_b   1.000
_cell.length_c   1.000
_cell.angle_alpha   90.00
_cell.angle_beta   90.00
_cell.angle_gamma   90.00
#
_symmetry.space_group_name_H-M   'P 1'
#
loop_
_entity.id
_entity.type
_entity.pdbx_description
1 polymer ?
#
loop_
_entity_poly.entity_id
_entity_poly.type
_entity_poly.pdbx_seq_one_letter_code
_entity_poly.pdbx_strand_id
1 'polypeptide(L)'
;MISLLLLPAAILFSCGSKEKVKKDSTPKVQARDMNGLVIAYYSNDSIKENFEYYKREDAAVTKKQKAFQAEVQRRTTEYQNFLQRKDQEARGGLLSQNEIAQAQQKAQQMEAAIMQYQQTEGARLEEETLKKLEDISKKIEALGKKYCEKHKIDILLIHGEGGQLNYINPSMDVTTEFINFLNENQNQIEKDLK
;
A
#
# COMPACT_ATOMS: atom_id res chain seq x y z
N MET A 1 -56.98 -17.46 51.24
CA MET A 1 -56.47 -18.48 52.19
C MET A 1 -54.95 -18.54 52.00
N ILE A 2 -54.27 -18.19 53.05
CA ILE A 2 -52.87 -17.99 53.26
C ILE A 2 -52.15 -19.33 53.28
N SER A 3 -51.03 -19.51 52.57
CA SER A 3 -50.04 -20.50 52.98
C SER A 3 -48.63 -19.98 52.67
N LEU A 4 -48.01 -19.65 53.74
CA LEU A 4 -46.65 -19.20 53.97
C LEU A 4 -45.75 -20.45 53.98
N LEU A 5 -44.76 -20.59 53.13
CA LEU A 5 -43.74 -21.62 53.23
C LEU A 5 -42.32 -20.98 53.27
N LEU A 6 -41.79 -20.98 54.48
CA LEU A 6 -40.39 -20.67 54.80
C LEU A 6 -39.49 -21.78 54.22
N LEU A 7 -38.41 -21.39 53.54
CA LEU A 7 -37.28 -22.25 53.22
C LEU A 7 -35.99 -21.69 53.86
N PRO A 8 -35.17 -22.53 54.44
CA PRO A 8 -33.98 -22.10 55.19
C PRO A 8 -32.79 -21.81 54.28
N ALA A 9 -32.05 -20.79 54.65
CA ALA A 9 -30.79 -20.40 54.05
C ALA A 9 -29.66 -21.41 54.37
N ALA A 10 -29.13 -22.07 53.33
CA ALA A 10 -27.90 -22.84 53.43
C ALA A 10 -26.71 -21.93 53.05
N ILE A 11 -25.92 -21.58 54.05
CA ILE A 11 -24.65 -20.84 53.88
C ILE A 11 -23.58 -21.83 53.51
N LEU A 12 -23.13 -21.85 52.25
CA LEU A 12 -21.93 -22.60 51.85
C LEU A 12 -20.72 -21.68 51.97
N PHE A 13 -19.90 -21.95 52.96
CA PHE A 13 -18.55 -21.41 53.03
C PHE A 13 -17.70 -22.07 51.93
N SER A 14 -17.39 -21.35 50.86
CA SER A 14 -16.38 -21.73 49.89
C SER A 14 -15.08 -21.06 50.27
N CYS A 15 -14.09 -21.87 50.68
CA CYS A 15 -12.71 -21.49 50.86
C CYS A 15 -12.12 -21.13 49.49
N GLY A 16 -11.99 -19.86 49.21
CA GLY A 16 -11.29 -19.35 48.04
C GLY A 16 -9.77 -19.44 48.20
N SER A 17 -9.15 -20.32 47.43
CA SER A 17 -7.71 -20.33 47.21
C SER A 17 -7.28 -18.99 46.65
N LYS A 18 -6.40 -18.27 47.35
CA LYS A 18 -5.75 -17.08 46.86
C LYS A 18 -4.75 -17.47 45.77
N GLU A 19 -5.18 -17.53 44.50
CA GLU A 19 -4.26 -17.44 43.41
C GLU A 19 -3.57 -16.06 43.43
N LYS A 20 -2.26 -16.08 43.61
CA LYS A 20 -1.42 -14.90 43.43
C LYS A 20 -1.45 -14.52 41.95
N VAL A 21 -2.30 -13.55 41.61
CA VAL A 21 -2.21 -12.83 40.32
C VAL A 21 -0.81 -12.27 40.24
N LYS A 22 0.01 -12.84 39.36
CA LYS A 22 1.28 -12.24 38.95
C LYS A 22 0.94 -10.84 38.46
N LYS A 23 1.40 -9.82 39.17
CA LYS A 23 1.40 -8.46 38.67
C LYS A 23 2.22 -8.45 37.40
N ASP A 24 1.51 -8.45 36.27
CA ASP A 24 2.09 -8.13 34.98
C ASP A 24 2.70 -6.71 35.14
N SER A 25 4.01 -6.64 34.99
CA SER A 25 4.72 -5.38 35.06
C SER A 25 4.45 -4.63 33.75
N THR A 26 3.31 -3.94 33.70
CA THR A 26 3.08 -2.90 32.70
C THR A 26 4.29 -1.97 32.75
N PRO A 27 5.01 -1.77 31.64
CA PRO A 27 6.13 -0.84 31.63
C PRO A 27 5.59 0.51 32.11
N LYS A 28 6.12 1.02 33.22
CA LYS A 28 5.79 2.37 33.65
C LYS A 28 6.22 3.30 32.54
N VAL A 29 5.24 3.81 31.78
CA VAL A 29 5.45 4.95 30.90
C VAL A 29 5.90 6.08 31.83
N GLN A 30 7.20 6.37 31.86
CA GLN A 30 7.71 7.56 32.55
C GLN A 30 7.12 8.74 31.81
N ALA A 31 6.26 9.51 32.51
CA ALA A 31 5.79 10.78 32.01
C ALA A 31 7.04 11.62 31.71
N ARG A 32 7.35 11.85 30.42
CA ARG A 32 8.38 12.79 30.02
C ARG A 32 7.93 14.19 30.43
N ASP A 33 8.84 14.95 30.97
CA ASP A 33 8.62 16.39 31.20
C ASP A 33 8.36 17.00 29.80
N MET A 34 7.16 17.50 29.57
CA MET A 34 6.74 18.09 28.31
C MET A 34 7.39 19.45 28.01
N ASN A 35 8.16 19.99 28.98
CA ASN A 35 8.97 21.18 28.78
C ASN A 35 10.22 20.84 27.98
N GLY A 36 10.09 20.90 26.65
CA GLY A 36 11.20 20.64 25.73
C GLY A 36 10.92 19.60 24.63
N LEU A 37 9.65 19.24 24.43
CA LEU A 37 9.27 18.35 23.32
C LEU A 37 9.68 18.95 21.96
N VAL A 38 10.55 18.27 21.24
CA VAL A 38 10.98 18.68 19.91
C VAL A 38 10.09 18.01 18.86
N ILE A 39 9.29 18.84 18.18
CA ILE A 39 8.41 18.42 17.11
C ILE A 39 8.94 18.99 15.79
N ALA A 40 9.01 18.18 14.76
CA ALA A 40 9.38 18.58 13.41
C ALA A 40 8.40 17.99 12.39
N TYR A 41 8.39 18.52 11.18
CA TYR A 41 7.64 17.92 10.07
C TYR A 41 8.43 17.95 8.78
N TYR A 42 8.04 17.07 7.85
CA TYR A 42 8.49 17.10 6.47
C TYR A 42 7.32 17.04 5.49
N SER A 43 7.51 17.62 4.31
CA SER A 43 6.55 17.59 3.22
C SER A 43 6.61 16.25 2.48
N ASN A 44 5.48 15.53 2.45
CA ASN A 44 5.36 14.28 1.69
C ASN A 44 5.51 14.51 0.18
N ASP A 45 5.03 15.64 -0.33
CA ASP A 45 5.11 15.95 -1.76
C ASP A 45 6.56 16.25 -2.16
N SER A 46 7.30 16.97 -1.31
CA SER A 46 8.74 17.17 -1.52
C SER A 46 9.54 15.86 -1.45
N ILE A 47 9.14 14.90 -0.60
CA ILE A 47 9.74 13.55 -0.60
C ILE A 47 9.55 12.87 -1.95
N LYS A 48 8.33 12.87 -2.50
CA LYS A 48 8.04 12.26 -3.81
C LYS A 48 8.89 12.85 -4.93
N GLU A 49 9.10 14.17 -4.89
CA GLU A 49 9.84 14.92 -5.91
C GLU A 49 11.37 14.79 -5.78
N ASN A 50 11.89 14.67 -4.57
CA ASN A 50 13.32 14.85 -4.32
C ASN A 50 14.03 13.66 -3.67
N PHE A 51 13.31 12.65 -3.17
CA PHE A 51 13.92 11.43 -2.67
C PHE A 51 14.26 10.49 -3.83
N GLU A 52 15.56 10.29 -4.10
CA GLU A 52 16.05 9.55 -5.26
C GLU A 52 15.53 8.10 -5.34
N TYR A 53 15.42 7.43 -4.20
CA TYR A 53 14.87 6.08 -4.13
C TYR A 53 13.40 6.06 -4.57
N TYR A 54 12.59 7.00 -4.05
CA TYR A 54 11.19 7.13 -4.44
C TYR A 54 11.06 7.34 -5.95
N LYS A 55 11.77 8.31 -6.49
CA LYS A 55 11.75 8.64 -7.93
C LYS A 55 12.11 7.44 -8.80
N ARG A 56 13.13 6.68 -8.40
CA ARG A 56 13.55 5.49 -9.13
C ARG A 56 12.47 4.40 -9.14
N GLU A 57 11.87 4.12 -7.99
CA GLU A 57 10.82 3.09 -7.87
C GLU A 57 9.54 3.53 -8.58
N ASP A 58 9.13 4.79 -8.47
CA ASP A 58 7.99 5.36 -9.18
C ASP A 58 8.18 5.32 -10.71
N ALA A 59 9.35 5.68 -11.20
CA ALA A 59 9.68 5.57 -12.62
C ALA A 59 9.63 4.12 -13.12
N ALA A 60 10.05 3.15 -12.30
CA ALA A 60 9.99 1.74 -12.64
C ALA A 60 8.54 1.24 -12.73
N VAL A 61 7.67 1.63 -11.79
CA VAL A 61 6.23 1.33 -11.81
C VAL A 61 5.57 1.96 -13.03
N THR A 62 5.80 3.26 -13.26
CA THR A 62 5.27 4.00 -14.40
C THR A 62 5.67 3.36 -15.75
N LYS A 63 6.91 2.89 -15.88
CA LYS A 63 7.36 2.17 -17.08
C LYS A 63 6.58 0.88 -17.30
N LYS A 64 6.34 0.11 -16.25
CA LYS A 64 5.54 -1.14 -16.34
C LYS A 64 4.08 -0.86 -16.69
N GLN A 65 3.48 0.18 -16.12
CA GLN A 65 2.12 0.60 -16.43
C GLN A 65 1.97 0.98 -17.91
N LYS A 66 2.92 1.77 -18.43
CA LYS A 66 2.94 2.14 -19.86
C LYS A 66 3.11 0.92 -20.77
N ALA A 67 3.97 -0.03 -20.40
CA ALA A 67 4.16 -1.27 -21.16
C ALA A 67 2.87 -2.14 -21.17
N PHE A 68 2.22 -2.27 -20.03
CA PHE A 68 0.93 -2.96 -19.90
C PHE A 68 -0.14 -2.33 -20.80
N GLN A 69 -0.31 -1.00 -20.73
CA GLN A 69 -1.27 -0.27 -21.55
C GLN A 69 -0.98 -0.43 -23.06
N ALA A 70 0.29 -0.33 -23.45
CA ALA A 70 0.71 -0.51 -24.84
C ALA A 70 0.41 -1.92 -25.35
N GLU A 71 0.63 -2.95 -24.53
CA GLU A 71 0.34 -4.34 -24.91
C GLU A 71 -1.17 -4.60 -25.03
N VAL A 72 -1.99 -4.08 -24.11
CA VAL A 72 -3.45 -4.13 -24.22
C VAL A 72 -3.92 -3.47 -25.52
N GLN A 73 -3.41 -2.27 -25.80
CA GLN A 73 -3.76 -1.54 -27.02
C GLN A 73 -3.34 -2.31 -28.29
N ARG A 74 -2.14 -2.88 -28.31
CA ARG A 74 -1.66 -3.69 -29.45
C ARG A 74 -2.58 -4.88 -29.71
N ARG A 75 -2.94 -5.65 -28.67
CA ARG A 75 -3.84 -6.81 -28.79
C ARG A 75 -5.23 -6.39 -29.26
N THR A 76 -5.76 -5.29 -28.72
CA THR A 76 -7.07 -4.75 -29.13
C THR A 76 -7.05 -4.33 -30.60
N THR A 77 -5.99 -3.65 -31.04
CA THR A 77 -5.83 -3.26 -32.45
C THR A 77 -5.72 -4.46 -33.37
N GLU A 78 -4.97 -5.51 -32.99
CA GLU A 78 -4.89 -6.76 -33.76
C GLU A 78 -6.25 -7.44 -33.87
N TYR A 79 -7.02 -7.48 -32.79
CA TYR A 79 -8.39 -8.02 -32.78
C TYR A 79 -9.31 -7.23 -33.73
N GLN A 80 -9.31 -5.91 -33.64
CA GLN A 80 -10.12 -5.04 -34.49
C GLN A 80 -9.76 -5.20 -35.97
N ASN A 81 -8.47 -5.23 -36.30
CA ASN A 81 -7.98 -5.46 -37.67
C ASN A 81 -8.37 -6.85 -38.21
N PHE A 82 -8.31 -7.85 -37.31
CA PHE A 82 -8.76 -9.20 -37.70
C PHE A 82 -10.25 -9.21 -38.05
N LEU A 83 -11.10 -8.61 -37.20
CA LEU A 83 -12.55 -8.52 -37.46
C LEU A 83 -12.85 -7.78 -38.74
N GLN A 84 -12.24 -6.61 -38.95
CA GLN A 84 -12.46 -5.79 -40.15
C GLN A 84 -12.08 -6.54 -41.40
N ARG A 85 -10.93 -7.20 -41.44
CA ARG A 85 -10.48 -7.99 -42.58
C ARG A 85 -11.43 -9.16 -42.88
N LYS A 86 -11.84 -9.89 -41.82
CA LYS A 86 -12.74 -11.06 -42.02
C LYS A 86 -14.15 -10.65 -42.45
N ASP A 87 -14.65 -9.50 -41.97
CA ASP A 87 -15.91 -8.93 -42.46
C ASP A 87 -15.84 -8.55 -43.95
N GLN A 88 -14.75 -7.90 -44.36
CA GLN A 88 -14.55 -7.56 -45.79
C GLN A 88 -14.45 -8.82 -46.69
N GLU A 89 -13.69 -9.84 -46.26
CA GLU A 89 -13.57 -11.12 -47.00
C GLU A 89 -14.92 -11.83 -47.07
N ALA A 90 -15.72 -11.84 -46.01
CA ALA A 90 -17.04 -12.46 -46.01
C ALA A 90 -18.04 -11.74 -46.93
N ARG A 91 -18.08 -10.39 -46.86
CA ARG A 91 -18.93 -9.55 -47.75
C ARG A 91 -18.54 -9.69 -49.22
N GLY A 92 -17.26 -9.90 -49.50
CA GLY A 92 -16.75 -10.14 -50.83
C GLY A 92 -17.01 -11.56 -51.35
N GLY A 93 -17.64 -12.44 -50.57
CA GLY A 93 -17.89 -13.83 -50.95
C GLY A 93 -16.62 -14.70 -51.01
N LEU A 94 -15.54 -14.25 -50.37
CA LEU A 94 -14.23 -14.91 -50.40
C LEU A 94 -14.09 -16.00 -49.32
N LEU A 95 -15.06 -16.13 -48.39
CA LEU A 95 -15.03 -17.11 -47.32
C LEU A 95 -16.17 -18.15 -47.49
N SER A 96 -15.83 -19.41 -47.30
CA SER A 96 -16.79 -20.50 -47.12
C SER A 96 -17.45 -20.40 -45.71
N GLN A 97 -18.58 -21.08 -45.52
CA GLN A 97 -19.28 -21.16 -44.23
C GLN A 97 -18.38 -21.70 -43.11
N ASN A 98 -17.51 -22.67 -43.42
CA ASN A 98 -16.55 -23.20 -42.43
C ASN A 98 -15.49 -22.18 -42.04
N GLU A 99 -14.97 -21.40 -43.00
CA GLU A 99 -14.00 -20.34 -42.73
C GLU A 99 -14.62 -19.19 -41.89
N ILE A 100 -15.88 -18.86 -42.15
CA ILE A 100 -16.64 -17.90 -41.33
C ILE A 100 -16.73 -18.40 -39.86
N ALA A 101 -17.11 -19.68 -39.66
CA ALA A 101 -17.20 -20.26 -38.33
C ALA A 101 -15.83 -20.28 -37.61
N GLN A 102 -14.76 -20.62 -38.32
CA GLN A 102 -13.40 -20.58 -37.78
C GLN A 102 -12.96 -19.15 -37.42
N ALA A 103 -13.31 -18.16 -38.25
CA ALA A 103 -13.03 -16.77 -37.97
C ALA A 103 -13.76 -16.26 -36.70
N GLN A 104 -15.03 -16.64 -36.52
CA GLN A 104 -15.80 -16.33 -35.31
C GLN A 104 -15.18 -16.98 -34.07
N GLN A 105 -14.80 -18.24 -34.13
CA GLN A 105 -14.11 -18.92 -33.03
C GLN A 105 -12.77 -18.22 -32.68
N LYS A 106 -12.00 -17.83 -33.70
CA LYS A 106 -10.74 -17.12 -33.52
C LYS A 106 -10.95 -15.76 -32.89
N ALA A 107 -11.99 -15.02 -33.30
CA ALA A 107 -12.35 -13.73 -32.69
C ALA A 107 -12.65 -13.88 -31.19
N GLN A 108 -13.46 -14.87 -30.81
CA GLN A 108 -13.77 -15.17 -29.41
C GLN A 108 -12.51 -15.53 -28.60
N GLN A 109 -11.60 -16.30 -29.18
CA GLN A 109 -10.32 -16.61 -28.52
C GLN A 109 -9.45 -15.39 -28.34
N MET A 110 -9.39 -14.47 -29.30
CA MET A 110 -8.63 -13.23 -29.18
C MET A 110 -9.21 -12.31 -28.11
N GLU A 111 -10.53 -12.17 -28.07
CA GLU A 111 -11.23 -11.39 -27.05
C GLU A 111 -10.98 -11.96 -25.63
N ALA A 112 -11.16 -13.27 -25.47
CA ALA A 112 -10.89 -13.95 -24.21
C ALA A 112 -9.43 -13.78 -23.76
N ALA A 113 -8.47 -13.86 -24.69
CA ALA A 113 -7.06 -13.66 -24.40
C ALA A 113 -6.73 -12.22 -23.97
N ILE A 114 -7.43 -11.21 -24.51
CA ILE A 114 -7.29 -9.82 -24.09
C ILE A 114 -7.80 -9.66 -22.65
N MET A 115 -9.00 -10.15 -22.36
CA MET A 115 -9.60 -10.09 -21.02
C MET A 115 -8.73 -10.81 -19.98
N GLN A 116 -8.24 -12.01 -20.30
CA GLN A 116 -7.36 -12.77 -19.43
C GLN A 116 -6.06 -12.01 -19.16
N TYR A 117 -5.44 -11.42 -20.17
CA TYR A 117 -4.22 -10.62 -20.03
C TYR A 117 -4.46 -9.41 -19.14
N GLN A 118 -5.56 -8.67 -19.35
CA GLN A 118 -5.91 -7.51 -18.52
C GLN A 118 -6.11 -7.91 -17.06
N GLN A 119 -6.79 -9.02 -16.81
CA GLN A 119 -7.06 -9.50 -15.46
C GLN A 119 -5.77 -9.97 -14.75
N THR A 120 -4.99 -10.83 -15.40
CA THR A 120 -3.81 -11.44 -14.75
C THR A 120 -2.66 -10.46 -14.61
N GLU A 121 -2.30 -9.75 -15.67
CA GLU A 121 -1.19 -8.81 -15.64
C GLU A 121 -1.55 -7.51 -14.91
N GLY A 122 -2.83 -7.09 -14.99
CA GLY A 122 -3.34 -5.96 -14.20
C GLY A 122 -3.24 -6.22 -12.70
N ALA A 123 -3.72 -7.37 -12.22
CA ALA A 123 -3.62 -7.75 -10.83
C ALA A 123 -2.16 -7.87 -10.35
N ARG A 124 -1.28 -8.47 -11.18
CA ARG A 124 0.14 -8.58 -10.88
C ARG A 124 0.81 -7.21 -10.76
N LEU A 125 0.47 -6.28 -11.64
CA LEU A 125 1.03 -4.93 -11.62
C LEU A 125 0.54 -4.14 -10.40
N GLU A 126 -0.71 -4.31 -10.00
CA GLU A 126 -1.27 -3.72 -8.78
C GLU A 126 -0.53 -4.23 -7.53
N GLU A 127 -0.36 -5.55 -7.40
CA GLU A 127 0.38 -6.16 -6.30
C GLU A 127 1.82 -5.65 -6.21
N GLU A 128 2.53 -5.62 -7.36
CA GLU A 128 3.89 -5.06 -7.42
C GLU A 128 3.93 -3.59 -7.00
N THR A 129 2.94 -2.80 -7.41
CA THR A 129 2.85 -1.38 -7.06
C THR A 129 2.66 -1.19 -5.57
N LEU A 130 1.71 -1.91 -4.96
CA LEU A 130 1.47 -1.87 -3.52
C LEU A 130 2.72 -2.28 -2.73
N LYS A 131 3.39 -3.34 -3.14
CA LYS A 131 4.65 -3.78 -2.52
C LYS A 131 5.73 -2.71 -2.59
N LYS A 132 5.87 -2.03 -3.74
CA LYS A 132 6.84 -0.94 -3.89
C LYS A 132 6.55 0.25 -2.98
N LEU A 133 5.27 0.63 -2.84
CA LEU A 133 4.86 1.69 -1.91
C LEU A 133 5.14 1.30 -0.46
N GLU A 134 4.88 0.05 -0.09
CA GLU A 134 5.21 -0.47 1.24
C GLU A 134 6.73 -0.43 1.50
N ASP A 135 7.55 -0.88 0.56
CA ASP A 135 9.01 -0.85 0.66
C ASP A 135 9.55 0.58 0.82
N ILE A 136 8.98 1.54 0.07
CA ILE A 136 9.32 2.95 0.19
C ILE A 136 8.96 3.47 1.58
N SER A 137 7.75 3.18 2.06
CA SER A 137 7.27 3.60 3.37
C SER A 137 8.15 3.07 4.50
N LYS A 138 8.47 1.76 4.48
CA LYS A 138 9.38 1.13 5.45
C LYS A 138 10.76 1.78 5.45
N LYS A 139 11.27 2.14 4.28
CA LYS A 139 12.58 2.79 4.15
C LYS A 139 12.55 4.21 4.74
N ILE A 140 11.51 4.99 4.45
CA ILE A 140 11.34 6.33 5.04
C ILE A 140 11.20 6.24 6.55
N GLU A 141 10.41 5.28 7.06
CA GLU A 141 10.23 5.05 8.50
C GLU A 141 11.57 4.71 9.18
N ALA A 142 12.30 3.75 8.66
CA ALA A 142 13.59 3.32 9.23
C ALA A 142 14.64 4.44 9.22
N LEU A 143 14.70 5.23 8.14
CA LEU A 143 15.58 6.40 8.04
C LEU A 143 15.08 7.55 8.92
N GLY A 144 13.77 7.76 9.00
CA GLY A 144 13.14 8.74 9.87
C GLY A 144 13.49 8.51 11.34
N LYS A 145 13.46 7.25 11.78
CA LYS A 145 13.89 6.88 13.14
C LYS A 145 15.36 7.28 13.38
N LYS A 146 16.27 6.92 12.49
CA LYS A 146 17.70 7.29 12.60
C LYS A 146 17.92 8.81 12.57
N TYR A 147 17.15 9.52 11.75
CA TYR A 147 17.17 10.98 11.68
C TYR A 147 16.73 11.63 13.00
N CYS A 148 15.59 11.16 13.54
CA CYS A 148 15.08 11.65 14.83
C CYS A 148 16.03 11.39 15.98
N GLU A 149 16.64 10.20 16.06
CA GLU A 149 17.65 9.87 17.07
C GLU A 149 18.85 10.83 16.99
N LYS A 150 19.36 11.07 15.76
CA LYS A 150 20.51 11.98 15.52
C LYS A 150 20.21 13.43 15.90
N HIS A 151 19.00 13.91 15.59
CA HIS A 151 18.62 15.32 15.79
C HIS A 151 17.82 15.56 17.08
N LYS A 152 17.60 14.52 17.92
CA LYS A 152 16.85 14.58 19.18
C LYS A 152 15.40 15.08 18.98
N ILE A 153 14.79 14.67 17.85
CA ILE A 153 13.39 14.96 17.54
C ILE A 153 12.53 13.90 18.22
N ASP A 154 11.52 14.34 18.99
CA ASP A 154 10.59 13.46 19.70
C ASP A 154 9.43 13.04 18.81
N ILE A 155 8.95 13.92 17.91
CA ILE A 155 7.85 13.67 16.99
C ILE A 155 8.22 14.23 15.61
N LEU A 156 8.23 13.37 14.61
CA LEU A 156 8.38 13.75 13.20
C LEU A 156 7.05 13.52 12.48
N LEU A 157 6.43 14.61 12.04
CA LEU A 157 5.13 14.60 11.38
C LEU A 157 5.28 14.61 9.85
N ILE A 158 4.31 14.01 9.19
CA ILE A 158 4.16 14.08 7.73
C ILE A 158 3.15 15.19 7.42
N HIS A 159 3.54 16.15 6.59
CA HIS A 159 2.66 17.20 6.07
C HIS A 159 2.53 17.07 4.55
N GLY A 160 1.32 17.29 4.01
CA GLY A 160 1.05 17.21 2.57
C GLY A 160 -0.44 17.28 2.27
N GLU A 161 -0.77 17.23 0.99
CA GLU A 161 -2.15 17.23 0.51
C GLU A 161 -2.97 16.09 1.15
N GLY A 162 -4.15 16.42 1.71
CA GLY A 162 -5.00 15.46 2.41
C GLY A 162 -4.55 15.12 3.84
N GLY A 163 -3.52 15.79 4.37
CA GLY A 163 -3.06 15.66 5.75
C GLY A 163 -4.09 16.17 6.76
N GLN A 164 -4.05 15.62 7.99
CA GLN A 164 -4.97 16.00 9.07
C GLN A 164 -4.59 17.32 9.77
N LEU A 165 -3.44 17.91 9.43
CA LEU A 165 -2.92 19.11 10.08
C LEU A 165 -3.20 20.33 9.19
N ASN A 166 -4.00 21.27 9.71
CA ASN A 166 -4.34 22.50 9.02
C ASN A 166 -3.21 23.54 9.01
N TYR A 167 -2.36 23.50 10.03
CA TYR A 167 -1.26 24.44 10.19
C TYR A 167 -0.14 23.85 11.04
N ILE A 168 1.09 24.01 10.58
CA ILE A 168 2.31 23.76 11.34
C ILE A 168 3.21 24.99 11.18
N ASN A 169 3.87 25.38 12.24
CA ASN A 169 4.81 26.51 12.20
C ASN A 169 5.97 26.18 11.23
N PRO A 170 6.26 27.03 10.23
CA PRO A 170 7.36 26.79 9.29
C PRO A 170 8.75 26.61 9.94
N SER A 171 8.96 27.15 11.15
CA SER A 171 10.21 26.93 11.88
C SER A 171 10.46 25.47 12.30
N MET A 172 9.44 24.61 12.18
CA MET A 172 9.51 23.18 12.49
C MET A 172 9.76 22.34 11.22
N ASP A 173 9.90 22.97 10.05
CA ASP A 173 10.14 22.31 8.78
C ASP A 173 11.58 21.79 8.70
N VAL A 174 11.71 20.49 8.53
CA VAL A 174 13.00 19.81 8.31
C VAL A 174 13.05 19.10 6.97
N THR A 175 12.16 19.46 6.05
CA THR A 175 11.98 18.77 4.75
C THR A 175 13.28 18.63 3.99
N THR A 176 14.01 19.72 3.80
CA THR A 176 15.25 19.73 3.03
C THR A 176 16.35 18.89 3.66
N GLU A 177 16.57 19.06 4.95
CA GLU A 177 17.58 18.33 5.73
C GLU A 177 17.23 16.84 5.79
N PHE A 178 15.95 16.52 5.94
CA PHE A 178 15.48 15.14 5.97
C PHE A 178 15.66 14.46 4.62
N ILE A 179 15.31 15.12 3.50
CA ILE A 179 15.53 14.58 2.14
C ILE A 179 17.01 14.33 1.89
N ASN A 180 17.89 15.27 2.25
CA ASN A 180 19.32 15.07 2.13
C ASN A 180 19.79 13.85 2.92
N PHE A 181 19.33 13.72 4.17
CA PHE A 181 19.63 12.55 4.99
C PHE A 181 19.13 11.24 4.39
N LEU A 182 17.92 11.23 3.81
CA LEU A 182 17.37 10.06 3.11
C LEU A 182 18.26 9.66 1.93
N ASN A 183 18.63 10.63 1.10
CA ASN A 183 19.45 10.39 -0.10
C ASN A 183 20.86 9.89 0.25
N GLU A 184 21.49 10.43 1.29
CA GLU A 184 22.80 10.00 1.75
C GLU A 184 22.79 8.58 2.35
N ASN A 185 21.70 8.18 3.00
CA ASN A 185 21.63 6.94 3.78
C ASN A 185 20.82 5.83 3.12
N GLN A 186 20.22 6.05 1.94
CA GLN A 186 19.31 5.08 1.29
C GLN A 186 19.94 3.70 1.05
N ASN A 187 21.26 3.64 0.79
CA ASN A 187 21.97 2.39 0.48
C ASN A 187 22.31 1.55 1.72
N GLN A 188 22.36 2.15 2.91
CA GLN A 188 22.70 1.44 4.15
C GLN A 188 21.55 0.54 4.60
N ILE A 189 20.31 0.97 4.41
CA ILE A 189 19.12 0.23 4.84
C ILE A 189 18.78 -0.94 3.89
N GLU A 190 19.22 -0.92 2.65
CA GLU A 190 19.05 -2.09 1.75
C GLU A 190 19.75 -3.35 2.27
N LYS A 191 20.72 -3.20 3.15
CA LYS A 191 21.39 -4.33 3.83
C LYS A 191 20.67 -4.77 5.10
N ASP A 192 19.97 -3.85 5.75
CA ASP A 192 19.32 -4.08 7.06
C ASP A 192 17.88 -4.62 6.91
N LEU A 193 17.25 -4.46 5.73
CA LEU A 193 15.88 -4.90 5.43
C LEU A 193 15.83 -6.25 4.65
N LYS A 194 16.97 -6.86 4.33
CA LYS A 194 17.10 -8.22 3.78
C LYS A 194 17.34 -9.23 4.89
#